data_f9bd2ae2c197399a854d26c4aecab99d
#
_entry.id   f9bd2ae2c197399a854d26c4aecab99d
#
_cell.length_a   1.000
_cell.length_b   1.000
_cell.length_c   1.000
_cell.angle_alpha   90.00
_cell.angle_beta   90.00
_cell.angle_gamma   90.00
#
_symmetry.space_group_name_H-M   'P 1'
#
loop_
_entity.id
_entity.type
_entity.pdbx_description
1 polymer ?
#
loop_
_entity_poly.entity_id
_entity_poly.type
_entity_poly.pdbx_seq_one_letter_code
_entity_poly.pdbx_strand_id
1 'polypeptide(L)'
;MSTTGGGRFIYVPGILGKAPMSGASAYCASKFGAIGFLKSMELEYRTKGIQFSYFYFGGVDSPFWDDLDINVMRDKMIPVSYAASSIIEAVQCPDHLVTGDVVIQPQSHQL
;
A
#
# COMPACT_ATOMS: atom_id res chain seq x y z
N MET A 1 -7.69 -16.53 9.47
CA MET A 1 -7.10 -16.96 8.21
C MET A 1 -6.38 -18.30 8.34
N SER A 2 -5.44 -18.45 9.27
CA SER A 2 -4.69 -19.71 9.36
C SER A 2 -5.58 -20.90 9.78
N THR A 3 -6.63 -20.64 10.57
CA THR A 3 -7.57 -21.69 11.00
C THR A 3 -8.60 -22.04 9.93
N THR A 4 -8.74 -21.22 8.90
CA THR A 4 -9.70 -21.44 7.81
C THR A 4 -9.03 -21.93 6.52
N GLY A 5 -7.74 -22.23 6.57
CA GLY A 5 -7.00 -22.74 5.42
C GLY A 5 -6.33 -21.69 4.55
N GLY A 6 -6.41 -20.42 4.92
CA GLY A 6 -5.71 -19.38 4.19
C GLY A 6 -6.47 -18.08 4.09
N GLY A 7 -5.94 -17.18 3.30
CA GLY A 7 -6.53 -15.87 3.07
C GLY A 7 -5.53 -14.90 2.45
N ARG A 8 -5.98 -13.67 2.25
CA ARG A 8 -5.14 -12.60 1.72
C ARG A 8 -5.14 -11.43 2.69
N PHE A 9 -3.95 -10.95 3.01
CA PHE A 9 -3.76 -9.78 3.85
C PHE A 9 -3.25 -8.66 2.94
N ILE A 10 -4.00 -7.55 2.87
CA ILE A 10 -3.64 -6.43 2.01
C ILE A 10 -3.38 -5.22 2.90
N TYR A 11 -2.20 -4.63 2.74
CA TYR A 11 -1.80 -3.45 3.48
C TYR A 11 -1.51 -2.31 2.53
N VAL A 12 -2.02 -1.12 2.87
CA VAL A 12 -1.88 0.07 2.04
C VAL A 12 -1.13 1.15 2.85
N PRO A 13 0.21 1.04 2.94
CA PRO A 13 0.98 1.98 3.76
C PRO A 13 1.21 3.34 3.12
N GLY A 14 0.98 3.46 1.81
CA GLY A 14 1.38 4.64 1.08
C GLY A 14 2.84 4.59 0.66
N ILE A 15 3.26 5.53 -0.20
CA ILE A 15 4.61 5.51 -0.78
C ILE A 15 5.70 5.71 0.27
N LEU A 16 5.40 6.39 1.37
CA LEU A 16 6.39 6.62 2.43
C LEU A 16 6.70 5.36 3.25
N GLY A 17 6.02 4.25 2.98
CA GLY A 17 6.41 2.95 3.50
C GLY A 17 7.55 2.32 2.72
N LYS A 18 7.90 2.88 1.55
CA LYS A 18 8.94 2.36 0.67
C LYS A 18 10.03 3.39 0.37
N ALA A 19 9.70 4.67 0.35
CA ALA A 19 10.63 5.75 -0.01
C ALA A 19 10.66 6.80 1.08
N PRO A 20 11.85 7.29 1.48
CA PRO A 20 11.95 8.34 2.47
C PRO A 20 11.57 9.70 1.88
N MET A 21 11.16 10.62 2.75
CA MET A 21 10.88 11.99 2.37
C MET A 21 11.42 12.94 3.42
N SER A 22 12.08 14.01 2.97
CA SER A 22 12.62 15.04 3.85
C SER A 22 11.48 15.68 4.66
N GLY A 23 11.71 15.87 5.95
CA GLY A 23 10.73 16.50 6.84
C GLY A 23 9.67 15.56 7.38
N ALA A 24 9.72 14.28 7.04
CA ALA A 24 8.72 13.31 7.47
C ALA A 24 9.35 12.09 8.17
N SER A 25 10.39 12.31 8.96
CA SER A 25 11.17 11.21 9.55
C SER A 25 10.33 10.31 10.46
N ALA A 26 9.49 10.88 11.33
CA ALA A 26 8.65 10.09 12.24
C ALA A 26 7.61 9.27 11.46
N TYR A 27 6.98 9.88 10.47
CA TYR A 27 6.01 9.20 9.63
C TYR A 27 6.67 8.07 8.85
N CYS A 28 7.82 8.34 8.23
CA CYS A 28 8.56 7.32 7.48
C CYS A 28 9.02 6.19 8.39
N ALA A 29 9.51 6.50 9.58
CA ALA A 29 9.94 5.48 10.54
C ALA A 29 8.78 4.55 10.91
N SER A 30 7.59 5.09 11.16
CA SER A 30 6.43 4.28 11.52
C SER A 30 5.99 3.38 10.35
N LYS A 31 6.00 3.90 9.13
CA LYS A 31 5.59 3.13 7.96
C LYS A 31 6.62 2.06 7.60
N PHE A 32 7.91 2.39 7.62
CA PHE A 32 8.95 1.40 7.38
C PHE A 32 8.93 0.31 8.46
N GLY A 33 8.71 0.70 9.72
CA GLY A 33 8.61 -0.26 10.82
C GLY A 33 7.43 -1.21 10.66
N ALA A 34 6.28 -0.69 10.29
CA ALA A 34 5.08 -1.51 10.04
C ALA A 34 5.33 -2.51 8.90
N ILE A 35 5.96 -2.06 7.81
CA ILE A 35 6.28 -2.93 6.68
C ILE A 35 7.26 -4.01 7.11
N GLY A 36 8.30 -3.66 7.86
CA GLY A 36 9.26 -4.65 8.36
C GLY A 36 8.60 -5.71 9.23
N PHE A 37 7.72 -5.28 10.13
CA PHE A 37 6.96 -6.18 10.99
C PHE A 37 6.11 -7.12 10.16
N LEU A 38 5.35 -6.60 9.20
CA LEU A 38 4.44 -7.42 8.38
C LEU A 38 5.21 -8.36 7.47
N LYS A 39 6.32 -7.93 6.89
CA LYS A 39 7.12 -8.80 6.03
C LYS A 39 7.78 -9.92 6.83
N SER A 40 8.12 -9.67 8.08
CA SER A 40 8.62 -10.70 8.98
C SER A 40 7.52 -11.72 9.29
N MET A 41 6.30 -11.25 9.56
CA MET A 41 5.16 -12.14 9.77
C MET A 41 4.80 -12.92 8.51
N GLU A 42 4.98 -12.32 7.35
CA GLU A 42 4.73 -13.00 6.08
C GLU A 42 5.55 -14.29 5.98
N LEU A 43 6.81 -14.25 6.40
CA LEU A 43 7.66 -15.44 6.37
C LEU A 43 7.14 -16.56 7.25
N GLU A 44 6.46 -16.22 8.35
CA GLU A 44 5.89 -17.19 9.27
C GLU A 44 4.57 -17.79 8.76
N TYR A 45 3.73 -16.96 8.13
CA TYR A 45 2.38 -17.37 7.78
C TYR A 45 2.20 -17.75 6.31
N ARG A 46 3.19 -17.52 5.48
CA ARG A 46 3.16 -17.95 4.09
C ARG A 46 2.91 -19.44 3.95
N THR A 47 3.51 -20.23 4.81
CA THR A 47 3.34 -21.70 4.80
C THR A 47 1.96 -22.15 5.25
N LYS A 48 1.17 -21.24 5.83
CA LYS A 48 -0.21 -21.52 6.27
C LYS A 48 -1.24 -21.01 5.26
N GLY A 49 -0.80 -20.67 4.04
CA GLY A 49 -1.69 -20.25 2.98
C GLY A 49 -2.13 -18.81 3.06
N ILE A 50 -1.52 -17.99 3.92
CA ILE A 50 -1.84 -16.56 4.01
C ILE A 50 -0.91 -15.80 3.08
N GLN A 51 -1.48 -15.06 2.14
CA GLN A 51 -0.75 -14.26 1.16
C GLN A 51 -0.80 -12.79 1.56
N PHE A 52 0.32 -12.09 1.40
CA PHE A 52 0.46 -10.69 1.79
C PHE A 52 0.71 -9.85 0.55
N SER A 53 -0.04 -8.75 0.42
CA SER A 53 0.12 -7.78 -0.66
C SER A 53 0.27 -6.39 -0.07
N TYR A 54 1.17 -5.60 -0.65
CA TYR A 54 1.48 -4.25 -0.16
C TYR A 54 1.28 -3.25 -1.29
N PHE A 55 0.48 -2.23 -1.02
CA PHE A 55 0.19 -1.20 -2.02
C PHE A 55 0.78 0.13 -1.57
N TYR A 56 1.76 0.61 -2.31
CA TYR A 56 2.45 1.87 -2.04
C TYR A 56 1.93 2.90 -3.03
N PHE A 57 0.94 3.67 -2.61
CA PHE A 57 0.38 4.72 -3.44
C PHE A 57 1.04 6.05 -3.13
N GLY A 58 1.35 6.83 -4.17
CA GLY A 58 1.62 8.25 -4.05
C GLY A 58 0.33 8.98 -3.69
N GLY A 59 0.27 10.29 -3.95
CA GLY A 59 -0.92 11.07 -3.62
C GLY A 59 -2.18 10.56 -4.30
N VAL A 60 -3.16 10.15 -3.52
CA VAL A 60 -4.48 9.72 -4.02
C VAL A 60 -5.46 10.88 -3.86
N ASP A 61 -6.19 11.19 -4.93
CA ASP A 61 -7.16 12.28 -4.92
C ASP A 61 -8.40 11.85 -4.13
N SER A 62 -8.41 12.18 -2.84
CA SER A 62 -9.47 11.79 -1.90
C SER A 62 -9.82 12.97 -1.01
N PRO A 63 -10.94 12.88 -0.24
CA PRO A 63 -11.32 13.93 0.69
C PRO A 63 -10.28 14.25 1.76
N PHE A 64 -9.27 13.38 1.94
CA PHE A 64 -8.16 13.64 2.87
C PHE A 64 -7.53 15.02 2.65
N TRP A 65 -7.48 15.48 1.40
CA TRP A 65 -6.83 16.75 1.04
C TRP A 65 -7.74 17.97 1.20
N ASP A 66 -9.03 17.76 1.45
CA ASP A 66 -10.02 18.85 1.45
C ASP A 66 -9.76 19.87 2.56
N ASP A 67 -9.38 19.41 3.75
CA ASP A 67 -9.20 20.26 4.94
C ASP A 67 -7.75 20.62 5.20
N LEU A 68 -6.84 20.26 4.29
CA LEU A 68 -5.43 20.58 4.45
C LEU A 68 -5.09 21.88 3.71
N ASP A 69 -4.39 22.76 4.40
CA ASP A 69 -3.93 24.03 3.81
C ASP A 69 -2.61 23.78 3.04
N ILE A 70 -2.71 22.89 2.04
CA ILE A 70 -1.58 22.50 1.21
C ILE A 70 -1.98 22.67 -0.25
N ASN A 71 -1.10 23.33 -1.01
CA ASN A 71 -1.31 23.50 -2.45
C ASN A 71 -0.88 22.23 -3.17
N VAL A 72 -1.84 21.37 -3.50
CA VAL A 72 -1.58 20.11 -4.20
C VAL A 72 -2.27 20.13 -5.56
N MET A 73 -1.65 19.47 -6.55
CA MET A 73 -2.18 19.38 -7.90
C MET A 73 -3.05 18.12 -8.01
N ARG A 74 -4.30 18.24 -7.58
CA ARG A 74 -5.21 17.10 -7.46
C ARG A 74 -5.52 16.41 -8.79
N ASP A 75 -5.45 17.16 -9.88
CA ASP A 75 -5.66 16.62 -11.22
C ASP A 75 -4.53 15.66 -11.66
N LYS A 76 -3.38 15.71 -10.99
CA LYS A 76 -2.25 14.82 -11.25
C LYS A 76 -2.14 13.69 -10.24
N MET A 77 -3.02 13.67 -9.25
CA MET A 77 -3.05 12.61 -8.26
C MET A 77 -3.69 11.34 -8.82
N ILE A 78 -3.50 10.24 -8.11
CA ILE A 78 -4.12 8.96 -8.46
C ILE A 78 -5.62 9.05 -8.20
N PRO A 79 -6.48 8.81 -9.20
CA PRO A 79 -7.92 8.74 -8.93
C PRO A 79 -8.25 7.64 -7.92
N VAL A 80 -9.16 7.93 -6.99
CA VAL A 80 -9.58 6.95 -5.98
C VAL A 80 -10.08 5.66 -6.64
N SER A 81 -10.83 5.78 -7.73
CA SER A 81 -11.36 4.62 -8.45
C SER A 81 -10.25 3.72 -8.98
N TYR A 82 -9.16 4.31 -9.47
CA TYR A 82 -8.04 3.52 -9.97
C TYR A 82 -7.31 2.80 -8.82
N ALA A 83 -7.08 3.51 -7.72
CA ALA A 83 -6.46 2.90 -6.54
C ALA A 83 -7.30 1.73 -6.02
N ALA A 84 -8.62 1.92 -5.91
CA ALA A 84 -9.53 0.87 -5.46
C ALA A 84 -9.53 -0.32 -6.42
N SER A 85 -9.54 -0.07 -7.74
CA SER A 85 -9.52 -1.14 -8.74
C SER A 85 -8.27 -2.00 -8.64
N SER A 86 -7.12 -1.38 -8.39
CA SER A 86 -5.86 -2.13 -8.28
C SER A 86 -5.88 -3.07 -7.07
N ILE A 87 -6.50 -2.65 -5.97
CA ILE A 87 -6.64 -3.48 -4.78
C ILE A 87 -7.60 -4.64 -5.04
N ILE A 88 -8.73 -4.36 -5.68
CA ILE A 88 -9.73 -5.39 -6.00
C ILE A 88 -9.12 -6.44 -6.92
N GLU A 89 -8.31 -6.02 -7.88
CA GLU A 89 -7.63 -6.94 -8.79
C GLU A 89 -6.72 -7.90 -8.03
N ALA A 90 -6.02 -7.41 -7.02
CA ALA A 90 -5.19 -8.25 -6.17
C ALA A 90 -6.03 -9.24 -5.34
N VAL A 91 -7.18 -8.80 -4.85
CA VAL A 91 -8.09 -9.68 -4.09
C VAL A 91 -8.63 -10.80 -4.96
N GLN A 92 -8.87 -10.52 -6.24
CA GLN A 92 -9.44 -11.48 -7.19
C GLN A 92 -8.38 -12.31 -7.91
N CYS A 93 -7.13 -12.15 -7.55
CA CYS A 93 -6.03 -12.94 -8.11
C CYS A 93 -6.28 -14.44 -7.85
N PRO A 94 -5.94 -15.33 -8.80
CA PRO A 94 -6.10 -16.77 -8.58
C PRO A 94 -5.41 -17.24 -7.30
N ASP A 95 -5.95 -18.28 -6.67
CA ASP A 95 -5.51 -18.72 -5.34
C ASP A 95 -4.04 -19.14 -5.29
N HIS A 96 -3.49 -19.61 -6.40
CA HIS A 96 -2.09 -20.05 -6.47
C HIS A 96 -1.12 -18.91 -6.80
N LEU A 97 -1.64 -17.68 -6.95
CA LEU A 97 -0.83 -16.51 -7.26
C LEU A 97 -0.94 -15.50 -6.14
N VAL A 98 0.06 -14.63 -6.05
CA VAL A 98 0.06 -13.52 -5.10
C VAL A 98 0.52 -12.26 -5.82
N THR A 99 -0.17 -11.15 -5.56
CA THR A 99 0.29 -9.84 -5.94
C THR A 99 1.17 -9.33 -4.80
N GLY A 100 2.45 -9.16 -5.05
CA GLY A 100 3.39 -8.75 -4.00
C GLY A 100 3.36 -7.24 -3.74
N ASP A 101 4.48 -6.57 -3.98
CA ASP A 101 4.57 -5.12 -3.83
C ASP A 101 4.05 -4.44 -5.10
N VAL A 102 3.14 -3.49 -4.91
CA VAL A 102 2.61 -2.66 -6.00
C VAL A 102 2.91 -1.20 -5.68
N VAL A 103 3.60 -0.53 -6.59
CA VAL A 103 3.94 0.89 -6.43
C VAL A 103 3.26 1.66 -7.55
N ILE A 104 2.38 2.59 -7.18
CA ILE A 104 1.69 3.46 -8.13
C ILE A 104 1.87 4.90 -7.66
N GLN A 105 2.43 5.73 -8.55
CA GLN A 105 2.72 7.12 -8.26
C GLN A 105 2.32 8.00 -9.44
N PRO A 106 1.93 9.25 -9.17
CA PRO A 106 1.82 10.23 -10.27
C PRO A 106 3.16 10.35 -10.98
N GLN A 107 3.13 10.37 -12.30
CA GLN A 107 4.36 10.47 -13.09
C GLN A 107 5.16 11.73 -12.75
N SER A 108 4.48 12.81 -12.41
CA SER A 108 5.09 14.10 -12.11
C SER A 108 5.64 14.21 -10.68
N HIS A 109 5.29 13.28 -9.80
CA HIS A 109 5.66 13.32 -8.38
C HIS A 109 6.04 11.94 -7.88
N GLN A 110 7.21 11.47 -8.29
CA GLN A 110 7.74 10.16 -7.87
C GLN A 110 8.71 10.32 -6.71
N LEU A 111 8.59 9.43 -5.76
CA LEU A 111 9.52 9.34 -4.64
C LEU A 111 10.42 8.12 -4.75
#